data_04c869149df1ad2eb5014eebb732e3b7
#
_entry.id   04c869149df1ad2eb5014eebb732e3b7
#
_cell.length_a   1.000
_cell.length_b   1.000
_cell.length_c   1.000
_cell.angle_alpha   90.00
_cell.angle_beta   90.00
_cell.angle_gamma   90.00
#
_symmetry.space_group_name_H-M   'P 1'
#
loop_
_entity.id
_entity.type
_entity.pdbx_description
1 polymer ?
#
loop_
_entity_poly.entity_id
_entity_poly.type
_entity_poly.pdbx_seq_one_letter_code
_entity_poly.pdbx_strand_id
1 'polypeptide(L)'
;MNNNGFRGERLKSARLFRGMTLSELAEKTEISKQSISQYENGSKPDIQRVMILAHALGFPPEYFLQEDSCKTVTEVTYFRSLATATKMSRTSQSIKLEYVAKMFEILSQYVEFPKLNLPDIEFVGSDDEFDDAGQKAMQDEIEGIAQTIRAHWNLGQAPIGNLQLTLEENGIIVTGFDTNDSKIDAFSQRTLVDNGNVFFIAVAQGEKPKGRIFFDMAHELGHILLHPWSESLDLISKEDFKMRETQANMFASAFLLPKESFLRELRAYPTDLNYYRMLKKRWNCSIQAMIYRAHQLEAITDNQYQYMMRQVSKKGWRTNEPDDTPYYLDENIFQGAIDVLFEAGYLTPTTLLRLFKKYGVTLYPSDIEALLHLREDTLKEETALPRIIQLKQPMTEETNAETESEDQ
;
A
#
# COMPACT_ATOMS: atom_id res chain seq x y z
N MET A 1 13.73 27.86 25.61
CA MET A 1 13.86 27.69 24.15
C MET A 1 12.73 28.48 23.51
N ASN A 2 13.06 29.49 22.70
CA ASN A 2 12.06 30.29 22.01
C ASN A 2 11.33 29.41 20.96
N ASN A 3 10.04 29.29 21.09
CA ASN A 3 9.16 28.45 20.21
C ASN A 3 8.96 29.09 18.82
N ASN A 4 10.01 29.72 18.28
CA ASN A 4 9.92 30.52 17.05
C ASN A 4 9.76 29.68 15.75
N GLY A 5 9.86 28.37 15.86
CA GLY A 5 9.83 27.45 14.72
C GLY A 5 8.59 26.58 14.59
N PHE A 6 7.58 26.71 15.49
CA PHE A 6 6.38 25.86 15.40
C PHE A 6 5.60 26.12 14.11
N ARG A 7 5.23 25.02 13.42
CA ARG A 7 4.50 25.01 12.15
C ARG A 7 3.10 24.42 12.34
N GLY A 8 2.09 25.26 12.25
CA GLY A 8 0.68 24.83 12.38
C GLY A 8 0.25 23.84 11.30
N GLU A 9 0.80 23.97 10.09
CA GLU A 9 0.61 23.03 8.99
C GLU A 9 1.01 21.59 9.37
N ARG A 10 2.14 21.44 10.08
CA ARG A 10 2.61 20.15 10.57
C ARG A 10 1.68 19.57 11.63
N LEU A 11 1.12 20.40 12.52
CA LEU A 11 0.11 19.94 13.47
C LEU A 11 -1.12 19.40 12.75
N LYS A 12 -1.61 20.13 11.77
CA LYS A 12 -2.75 19.69 10.94
C LYS A 12 -2.44 18.40 10.19
N SER A 13 -1.25 18.31 9.57
CA SER A 13 -0.81 17.11 8.86
C SER A 13 -0.72 15.89 9.79
N ALA A 14 -0.13 16.03 10.99
CA ALA A 14 -0.04 14.96 11.98
C ALA A 14 -1.41 14.48 12.46
N ARG A 15 -2.34 15.42 12.73
CA ARG A 15 -3.71 15.08 13.12
C ARG A 15 -4.45 14.33 12.00
N LEU A 16 -4.32 14.80 10.77
CA LEU A 16 -4.94 14.15 9.60
C LEU A 16 -4.30 12.79 9.31
N PHE A 17 -2.98 12.66 9.46
CA PHE A 17 -2.28 11.38 9.37
C PHE A 17 -2.86 10.32 10.32
N ARG A 18 -3.18 10.73 11.56
CA ARG A 18 -3.85 9.84 12.54
C ARG A 18 -5.37 9.71 12.31
N GLY A 19 -5.93 10.35 11.30
CA GLY A 19 -7.36 10.30 11.00
C GLY A 19 -8.22 10.98 12.09
N MET A 20 -7.67 11.90 12.87
CA MET A 20 -8.35 12.55 13.99
C MET A 20 -9.03 13.84 13.58
N THR A 21 -10.24 14.06 14.11
CA THR A 21 -10.93 15.35 14.09
C THR A 21 -10.32 16.31 15.11
N LEU A 22 -10.59 17.60 14.96
CA LEU A 22 -10.21 18.60 15.97
C LEU A 22 -10.83 18.30 17.35
N SER A 23 -12.02 17.70 17.37
CA SER A 23 -12.72 17.38 18.62
C SER A 23 -12.09 16.19 19.34
N GLU A 24 -11.73 15.14 18.61
CA GLU A 24 -11.04 13.97 19.17
C GLU A 24 -9.64 14.34 19.69
N LEU A 25 -8.91 15.20 18.98
CA LEU A 25 -7.61 15.67 19.47
C LEU A 25 -7.77 16.57 20.71
N ALA A 26 -8.82 17.40 20.76
CA ALA A 26 -9.11 18.23 21.93
C ALA A 26 -9.44 17.37 23.16
N GLU A 27 -10.24 16.33 23.01
CA GLU A 27 -10.57 15.38 24.08
C GLU A 27 -9.32 14.64 24.58
N LYS A 28 -8.47 14.17 23.65
CA LYS A 28 -7.25 13.42 23.99
C LYS A 28 -6.18 14.27 24.69
N THR A 29 -6.14 15.58 24.43
CA THR A 29 -5.09 16.49 24.93
C THR A 29 -5.56 17.42 26.03
N GLU A 30 -6.85 17.48 26.33
CA GLU A 30 -7.48 18.46 27.22
C GLU A 30 -7.24 19.91 26.77
N ILE A 31 -6.85 20.13 25.51
CA ILE A 31 -6.68 21.45 24.89
C ILE A 31 -7.97 21.79 24.14
N SER A 32 -8.50 23.00 24.31
CA SER A 32 -9.74 23.37 23.62
C SER A 32 -9.64 23.27 22.11
N LYS A 33 -10.71 22.79 21.45
CA LYS A 33 -10.81 22.71 20.00
C LYS A 33 -10.47 24.03 19.30
N GLN A 34 -10.86 25.17 19.92
CA GLN A 34 -10.56 26.51 19.42
C GLN A 34 -9.05 26.77 19.45
N SER A 35 -8.35 26.42 20.53
CA SER A 35 -6.90 26.58 20.64
C SER A 35 -6.17 25.73 19.62
N ILE A 36 -6.55 24.45 19.45
CA ILE A 36 -5.93 23.58 18.45
C ILE A 36 -6.13 24.16 17.04
N SER A 37 -7.34 24.61 16.71
CA SER A 37 -7.62 25.27 15.43
C SER A 37 -6.76 26.53 15.23
N GLN A 38 -6.57 27.34 16.26
CA GLN A 38 -5.68 28.51 16.20
C GLN A 38 -4.21 28.09 15.97
N TYR A 39 -3.76 27.01 16.60
CA TYR A 39 -2.40 26.48 16.38
C TYR A 39 -2.21 25.98 14.96
N GLU A 40 -3.19 25.26 14.39
CA GLU A 40 -3.15 24.82 12.99
C GLU A 40 -3.11 26.01 12.00
N ASN A 41 -3.69 27.15 12.39
CA ASN A 41 -3.73 28.38 11.59
C ASN A 41 -2.59 29.38 11.92
N GLY A 42 -1.53 28.95 12.60
CA GLY A 42 -0.31 29.71 12.78
C GLY A 42 -0.07 30.35 14.15
N SER A 43 -1.03 30.22 15.09
CA SER A 43 -0.76 30.58 16.49
C SER A 43 0.27 29.65 17.09
N LYS A 44 1.12 30.14 17.99
CA LYS A 44 2.22 29.35 18.56
C LYS A 44 1.84 28.84 19.96
N PRO A 45 1.73 27.52 20.17
CA PRO A 45 1.57 26.95 21.50
C PRO A 45 2.87 27.10 22.32
N ASP A 46 2.76 27.08 23.64
CA ASP A 46 3.92 26.93 24.52
C ASP A 46 4.54 25.52 24.39
N ILE A 47 5.74 25.36 24.92
CA ILE A 47 6.49 24.09 24.79
C ILE A 47 5.76 22.91 25.44
N GLN A 48 5.05 23.13 26.54
CA GLN A 48 4.30 22.07 27.23
C GLN A 48 3.17 21.57 26.35
N ARG A 49 2.44 22.45 25.69
CA ARG A 49 1.36 22.09 24.74
C ARG A 49 1.94 21.40 23.50
N VAL A 50 3.10 21.80 23.00
CA VAL A 50 3.78 21.07 21.92
C VAL A 50 4.07 19.64 22.34
N MET A 51 4.59 19.42 23.54
CA MET A 51 4.87 18.06 24.05
C MET A 51 3.60 17.22 24.22
N ILE A 52 2.51 17.82 24.73
CA ILE A 52 1.20 17.14 24.85
C ILE A 52 0.67 16.74 23.48
N LEU A 53 0.71 17.66 22.51
CA LEU A 53 0.26 17.39 21.14
C LEU A 53 1.12 16.32 20.46
N ALA A 54 2.43 16.40 20.61
CA ALA A 54 3.38 15.42 20.09
C ALA A 54 3.10 14.01 20.62
N HIS A 55 2.95 13.90 21.94
CA HIS A 55 2.62 12.64 22.60
C HIS A 55 1.25 12.09 22.15
N ALA A 56 0.22 12.93 22.14
CA ALA A 56 -1.12 12.54 21.76
C ALA A 56 -1.21 12.07 20.30
N LEU A 57 -0.45 12.66 19.41
CA LEU A 57 -0.40 12.32 17.99
C LEU A 57 0.64 11.22 17.68
N GLY A 58 1.52 10.87 18.63
CA GLY A 58 2.58 9.90 18.39
C GLY A 58 3.59 10.38 17.34
N PHE A 59 4.02 11.63 17.43
CA PHE A 59 5.07 12.22 16.58
C PHE A 59 6.21 12.76 17.43
N PRO A 60 7.46 12.70 16.96
CA PRO A 60 8.57 13.36 17.63
C PRO A 60 8.32 14.87 17.74
N PRO A 61 8.62 15.53 18.87
CA PRO A 61 8.37 16.97 19.06
C PRO A 61 9.02 17.85 18.00
N GLU A 62 10.20 17.47 17.50
CA GLU A 62 10.91 18.18 16.45
C GLU A 62 10.19 18.17 15.10
N TYR A 63 9.27 17.23 14.86
CA TYR A 63 8.41 17.19 13.67
C TYR A 63 7.65 18.53 13.48
N PHE A 64 7.16 19.10 14.57
CA PHE A 64 6.37 20.33 14.54
C PHE A 64 7.20 21.61 14.34
N LEU A 65 8.52 21.47 14.35
CA LEU A 65 9.47 22.58 14.20
C LEU A 65 10.14 22.61 12.83
N GLN A 66 9.99 21.56 12.04
CA GLN A 66 10.64 21.41 10.74
C GLN A 66 9.82 22.06 9.62
N GLU A 67 10.54 22.60 8.64
CA GLU A 67 9.92 22.99 7.37
C GLU A 67 9.50 21.75 6.59
N ASP A 68 8.42 21.89 5.81
CA ASP A 68 8.04 20.86 4.85
C ASP A 68 8.96 20.96 3.64
N SER A 69 10.08 20.23 3.69
CA SER A 69 11.14 20.32 2.70
C SER A 69 10.88 19.47 1.45
N CYS A 70 9.80 18.69 1.45
CA CYS A 70 9.50 17.76 0.37
C CYS A 70 8.04 17.91 -0.07
N LYS A 71 7.86 18.50 -1.21
CA LYS A 71 6.58 18.50 -1.92
C LYS A 71 6.65 17.45 -3.00
N THR A 72 6.41 16.19 -2.66
CA THR A 72 5.99 15.21 -3.65
C THR A 72 4.66 15.68 -4.22
N VAL A 73 4.58 15.83 -5.54
CA VAL A 73 3.34 16.21 -6.20
C VAL A 73 2.50 14.96 -6.35
N THR A 74 1.57 14.76 -5.42
CA THR A 74 0.54 13.74 -5.58
C THR A 74 -0.51 14.29 -6.53
N GLU A 75 -0.69 13.64 -7.69
CA GLU A 75 -1.63 14.15 -8.69
C GLU A 75 -3.05 13.70 -8.41
N VAL A 76 -3.29 12.40 -8.26
CA VAL A 76 -4.63 11.85 -8.00
C VAL A 76 -4.54 10.58 -7.17
N THR A 77 -5.51 10.37 -6.30
CA THR A 77 -5.66 9.14 -5.51
C THR A 77 -7.02 8.53 -5.78
N TYR A 78 -7.06 7.28 -6.24
CA TYR A 78 -8.30 6.53 -6.44
C TYR A 78 -8.63 5.70 -5.19
N PHE A 79 -9.86 5.82 -4.71
CA PHE A 79 -10.38 5.04 -3.60
C PHE A 79 -11.61 4.25 -4.05
N ARG A 80 -11.56 2.94 -4.06
CA ARG A 80 -12.70 2.04 -4.35
C ARG A 80 -13.95 2.35 -3.52
N SER A 81 -13.77 2.80 -2.30
CA SER A 81 -14.85 3.07 -1.34
C SER A 81 -15.23 4.54 -1.23
N LEU A 82 -15.04 5.33 -2.30
CA LEU A 82 -15.31 6.78 -2.27
C LEU A 82 -16.71 7.15 -1.74
N ALA A 83 -17.70 6.33 -2.07
CA ALA A 83 -19.08 6.53 -1.61
C ALA A 83 -19.30 6.15 -0.14
N THR A 84 -18.45 5.34 0.48
CA THR A 84 -18.67 4.76 1.81
C THR A 84 -17.63 5.18 2.84
N ALA A 85 -16.40 5.53 2.44
CA ALA A 85 -15.36 6.01 3.35
C ALA A 85 -15.53 7.48 3.69
N THR A 86 -15.22 7.85 4.93
CA THR A 86 -15.27 9.25 5.36
C THR A 86 -14.19 10.09 4.66
N LYS A 87 -14.44 11.38 4.43
CA LYS A 87 -13.42 12.30 3.90
C LYS A 87 -12.15 12.28 4.76
N MET A 88 -12.29 12.17 6.07
CA MET A 88 -11.19 12.12 7.02
C MET A 88 -10.32 10.87 6.79
N SER A 89 -10.96 9.71 6.65
CA SER A 89 -10.25 8.44 6.40
C SER A 89 -9.46 8.49 5.10
N ARG A 90 -10.08 8.97 4.01
CA ARG A 90 -9.40 9.15 2.72
C ARG A 90 -8.19 10.09 2.81
N THR A 91 -8.37 11.25 3.46
CA THR A 91 -7.28 12.21 3.65
C THR A 91 -6.13 11.60 4.46
N SER A 92 -6.43 10.83 5.51
CA SER A 92 -5.42 10.13 6.31
C SER A 92 -4.60 9.17 5.44
N GLN A 93 -5.24 8.36 4.62
CA GLN A 93 -4.54 7.39 3.78
C GLN A 93 -3.72 8.07 2.66
N SER A 94 -4.24 9.13 2.06
CA SER A 94 -3.49 9.92 1.07
C SER A 94 -2.20 10.50 1.67
N ILE A 95 -2.27 11.09 2.86
CA ILE A 95 -1.08 11.62 3.56
C ILE A 95 -0.08 10.52 3.89
N LYS A 96 -0.54 9.34 4.30
CA LYS A 96 0.35 8.20 4.55
C LYS A 96 1.12 7.79 3.28
N LEU A 97 0.42 7.69 2.14
CA LEU A 97 1.09 7.39 0.87
C LEU A 97 2.04 8.50 0.40
N GLU A 98 1.77 9.76 0.72
CA GLU A 98 2.74 10.85 0.47
C GLU A 98 4.06 10.60 1.22
N TYR A 99 4.01 10.10 2.46
CA TYR A 99 5.22 9.69 3.19
C TYR A 99 5.91 8.49 2.56
N VAL A 100 5.14 7.48 2.10
CA VAL A 100 5.70 6.32 1.38
C VAL A 100 6.41 6.78 0.11
N ALA A 101 5.77 7.62 -0.70
CA ALA A 101 6.34 8.15 -1.94
C ALA A 101 7.65 8.94 -1.67
N LYS A 102 7.68 9.71 -0.60
CA LYS A 102 8.86 10.45 -0.18
C LYS A 102 10.01 9.55 0.26
N MET A 103 9.71 8.50 1.03
CA MET A 103 10.72 7.52 1.43
C MET A 103 11.22 6.73 0.22
N PHE A 104 10.34 6.40 -0.74
CA PHE A 104 10.72 5.82 -2.02
C PHE A 104 11.71 6.71 -2.79
N GLU A 105 11.41 8.02 -2.93
CA GLU A 105 12.28 8.99 -3.59
C GLU A 105 13.67 9.04 -2.93
N ILE A 106 13.73 9.01 -1.60
CA ILE A 106 14.99 8.99 -0.86
C ILE A 106 15.78 7.71 -1.11
N LEU A 107 15.11 6.54 -1.04
CA LEU A 107 15.75 5.24 -1.26
C LEU A 107 16.22 5.07 -2.71
N SER A 108 15.50 5.64 -3.69
CA SER A 108 15.86 5.62 -5.12
C SER A 108 17.20 6.30 -5.42
N GLN A 109 17.74 7.11 -4.49
CA GLN A 109 19.07 7.69 -4.62
C GLN A 109 20.18 6.65 -4.35
N TYR A 110 19.85 5.51 -3.76
CA TYR A 110 20.79 4.48 -3.32
C TYR A 110 20.60 3.13 -4.00
N VAL A 111 19.37 2.83 -4.44
CA VAL A 111 19.01 1.56 -5.10
C VAL A 111 18.19 1.83 -6.36
N GLU A 112 18.35 0.97 -7.36
CA GLU A 112 17.50 1.00 -8.55
C GLU A 112 16.28 0.12 -8.30
N PHE A 113 15.10 0.76 -8.26
CA PHE A 113 13.82 0.05 -8.26
C PHE A 113 13.42 -0.34 -9.68
N PRO A 114 12.60 -1.40 -9.85
CA PRO A 114 12.01 -1.74 -11.13
C PRO A 114 11.30 -0.54 -11.75
N LYS A 115 11.55 -0.31 -13.03
CA LYS A 115 10.91 0.78 -13.76
C LYS A 115 9.49 0.40 -14.14
N LEU A 116 8.62 1.38 -14.21
CA LEU A 116 7.25 1.18 -14.66
C LEU A 116 7.25 0.54 -16.06
N ASN A 117 6.66 -0.65 -16.14
CA ASN A 117 6.58 -1.48 -17.34
C ASN A 117 5.11 -1.71 -17.72
N LEU A 118 4.47 -0.68 -18.26
CA LEU A 118 3.13 -0.75 -18.80
C LEU A 118 3.17 -0.61 -20.32
N PRO A 119 2.39 -1.37 -21.09
CA PRO A 119 2.21 -1.11 -22.50
C PRO A 119 1.45 0.19 -22.72
N ASP A 120 1.61 0.77 -23.88
CA ASP A 120 0.80 1.90 -24.31
C ASP A 120 -0.62 1.39 -24.62
N ILE A 121 -1.57 1.81 -23.81
CA ILE A 121 -2.97 1.40 -23.87
C ILE A 121 -3.82 2.64 -24.07
N GLU A 122 -4.59 2.65 -25.14
CA GLU A 122 -5.65 3.60 -25.35
C GLU A 122 -6.98 2.91 -25.05
N PHE A 123 -7.66 3.34 -23.98
CA PHE A 123 -9.00 2.90 -23.63
C PHE A 123 -9.99 3.98 -24.04
N VAL A 124 -10.81 3.66 -25.02
CA VAL A 124 -11.75 4.64 -25.58
C VAL A 124 -13.05 4.67 -24.77
N GLY A 125 -13.45 3.51 -24.21
CA GLY A 125 -14.78 3.36 -23.67
C GLY A 125 -15.85 3.41 -24.77
N SER A 126 -17.09 3.08 -24.49
CA SER A 126 -18.18 3.23 -25.44
C SER A 126 -19.05 4.41 -25.02
N ASP A 127 -19.28 5.36 -25.92
CA ASP A 127 -20.19 6.48 -25.70
C ASP A 127 -21.66 6.03 -25.55
N ASP A 128 -21.99 4.83 -26.04
CA ASP A 128 -23.33 4.22 -26.04
C ASP A 128 -23.49 3.09 -24.98
N GLU A 129 -22.94 3.28 -23.79
CA GLU A 129 -22.88 2.26 -22.71
C GLU A 129 -24.24 1.84 -22.13
N PHE A 130 -25.34 2.47 -22.56
CA PHE A 130 -26.66 2.27 -21.99
C PHE A 130 -27.44 1.10 -22.62
N ASP A 131 -26.94 0.52 -23.71
CA ASP A 131 -27.54 -0.66 -24.30
C ASP A 131 -26.67 -1.92 -24.17
N ASP A 132 -27.26 -3.09 -24.41
CA ASP A 132 -26.58 -4.38 -24.29
C ASP A 132 -25.38 -4.51 -25.24
N ALA A 133 -25.42 -3.84 -26.40
CA ALA A 133 -24.36 -3.87 -27.41
C ALA A 133 -23.14 -3.04 -26.95
N GLY A 134 -23.36 -1.85 -26.39
CA GLY A 134 -22.32 -1.00 -25.84
C GLY A 134 -21.64 -1.65 -24.62
N GLN A 135 -22.41 -2.27 -23.73
CA GLN A 135 -21.84 -3.00 -22.60
C GLN A 135 -20.96 -4.17 -23.05
N LYS A 136 -21.36 -4.88 -24.10
CA LYS A 136 -20.59 -5.99 -24.65
C LYS A 136 -19.30 -5.49 -25.33
N ALA A 137 -19.37 -4.41 -26.09
CA ALA A 137 -18.22 -3.79 -26.73
C ALA A 137 -17.18 -3.35 -25.70
N MET A 138 -17.59 -2.67 -24.62
CA MET A 138 -16.75 -2.28 -23.49
C MET A 138 -16.12 -3.49 -22.81
N GLN A 139 -16.91 -4.58 -22.59
CA GLN A 139 -16.38 -5.80 -22.00
C GLN A 139 -15.30 -6.44 -22.89
N ASP A 140 -15.50 -6.50 -24.21
CA ASP A 140 -14.55 -7.08 -25.16
C ASP A 140 -13.27 -6.24 -25.24
N GLU A 141 -13.37 -4.90 -25.20
CA GLU A 141 -12.22 -3.99 -25.14
C GLU A 141 -11.39 -4.22 -23.86
N ILE A 142 -12.03 -4.25 -22.69
CA ILE A 142 -11.37 -4.49 -21.39
C ILE A 142 -10.73 -5.90 -21.35
N GLU A 143 -11.38 -6.90 -21.93
CA GLU A 143 -10.82 -8.25 -22.08
C GLU A 143 -9.53 -8.22 -22.92
N GLY A 144 -9.52 -7.47 -24.02
CA GLY A 144 -8.35 -7.26 -24.87
C GLY A 144 -7.20 -6.58 -24.11
N ILE A 145 -7.52 -5.57 -23.32
CA ILE A 145 -6.54 -4.87 -22.47
C ILE A 145 -5.94 -5.84 -21.43
N ALA A 146 -6.77 -6.63 -20.75
CA ALA A 146 -6.30 -7.61 -19.78
C ALA A 146 -5.38 -8.67 -20.42
N GLN A 147 -5.67 -9.11 -21.65
CA GLN A 147 -4.82 -10.02 -22.42
C GLN A 147 -3.50 -9.34 -22.82
N THR A 148 -3.54 -8.09 -23.23
CA THR A 148 -2.36 -7.29 -23.61
C THR A 148 -1.40 -7.16 -22.43
N ILE A 149 -1.86 -6.81 -21.24
CA ILE A 149 -1.05 -6.76 -20.02
C ILE A 149 -0.47 -8.12 -19.69
N ARG A 150 -1.28 -9.18 -19.72
CA ARG A 150 -0.78 -10.54 -19.43
C ARG A 150 0.29 -10.98 -20.41
N ALA A 151 0.16 -10.64 -21.69
CA ALA A 151 1.16 -10.92 -22.71
C ALA A 151 2.43 -10.09 -22.50
N HIS A 152 2.29 -8.80 -22.23
CA HIS A 152 3.39 -7.87 -21.99
C HIS A 152 4.23 -8.28 -20.77
N TRP A 153 3.59 -8.75 -19.70
CA TRP A 153 4.24 -9.25 -18.47
C TRP A 153 4.60 -10.74 -18.53
N ASN A 154 4.43 -11.41 -19.67
CA ASN A 154 4.72 -12.84 -19.89
C ASN A 154 4.00 -13.78 -18.91
N LEU A 155 2.82 -13.42 -18.43
CA LEU A 155 2.03 -14.22 -17.49
C LEU A 155 1.32 -15.41 -18.15
N GLY A 156 1.16 -15.38 -19.46
CA GLY A 156 0.41 -16.38 -20.20
C GLY A 156 -1.04 -16.50 -19.74
N GLN A 157 -1.59 -17.72 -19.80
CA GLN A 157 -3.00 -18.00 -19.46
C GLN A 157 -3.14 -18.72 -18.09
N ALA A 158 -2.04 -18.89 -17.34
CA ALA A 158 -2.06 -19.59 -16.06
C ALA A 158 -2.54 -18.68 -14.91
N PRO A 159 -2.99 -19.25 -13.78
CA PRO A 159 -3.26 -18.49 -12.57
C PRO A 159 -2.02 -17.73 -12.10
N ILE A 160 -2.21 -16.52 -11.57
CA ILE A 160 -1.13 -15.72 -10.99
C ILE A 160 -0.84 -16.23 -9.57
N GLY A 161 0.39 -16.65 -9.32
CA GLY A 161 0.81 -17.22 -8.04
C GLY A 161 1.01 -16.16 -6.96
N ASN A 162 1.72 -15.08 -7.32
CA ASN A 162 1.99 -13.92 -6.46
C ASN A 162 1.75 -12.63 -7.24
N LEU A 163 0.61 -11.98 -7.00
CA LEU A 163 0.24 -10.76 -7.70
C LEU A 163 1.04 -9.54 -7.20
N GLN A 164 1.34 -9.50 -5.89
CA GLN A 164 2.18 -8.43 -5.32
C GLN A 164 3.54 -8.38 -6.02
N LEU A 165 4.25 -9.49 -6.04
CA LEU A 165 5.55 -9.58 -6.72
C LEU A 165 5.44 -9.22 -8.21
N THR A 166 4.40 -9.71 -8.90
CA THR A 166 4.15 -9.38 -10.30
C THR A 166 4.01 -7.87 -10.54
N LEU A 167 3.30 -7.17 -9.66
CA LEU A 167 3.14 -5.71 -9.74
C LEU A 167 4.47 -5.01 -9.48
N GLU A 168 5.20 -5.42 -8.43
CA GLU A 168 6.47 -4.80 -8.04
C GLU A 168 7.58 -5.01 -9.08
N GLU A 169 7.68 -6.20 -9.70
CA GLU A 169 8.60 -6.47 -10.81
C GLU A 169 8.32 -5.58 -12.04
N ASN A 170 7.09 -5.09 -12.18
CA ASN A 170 6.68 -4.18 -13.24
C ASN A 170 6.58 -2.70 -12.80
N GLY A 171 7.20 -2.34 -11.69
CA GLY A 171 7.36 -0.97 -11.24
C GLY A 171 6.12 -0.33 -10.60
N ILE A 172 5.15 -1.15 -10.17
CA ILE A 172 4.00 -0.70 -9.38
C ILE A 172 4.22 -1.12 -7.94
N ILE A 173 4.35 -0.16 -7.03
CA ILE A 173 4.73 -0.41 -5.64
C ILE A 173 3.50 -0.81 -4.83
N VAL A 174 3.59 -1.94 -4.13
CA VAL A 174 2.52 -2.42 -3.26
C VAL A 174 2.90 -2.21 -1.81
N THR A 175 1.99 -1.65 -1.01
CA THR A 175 2.18 -1.48 0.44
C THR A 175 0.91 -1.85 1.20
N GLY A 176 1.09 -2.26 2.45
CA GLY A 176 0.00 -2.51 3.37
C GLY A 176 -0.31 -1.28 4.22
N PHE A 177 -1.55 -1.14 4.65
CA PHE A 177 -1.92 -0.11 5.61
C PHE A 177 -2.96 -0.62 6.61
N ASP A 178 -2.84 -0.12 7.83
CA ASP A 178 -3.87 -0.31 8.83
C ASP A 178 -4.95 0.75 8.67
N THR A 179 -6.20 0.32 8.66
CA THR A 179 -7.35 1.22 8.60
C THR A 179 -8.30 0.95 9.76
N ASN A 180 -8.73 2.02 10.40
CA ASN A 180 -9.85 2.00 11.35
C ASN A 180 -11.20 2.01 10.63
N ASP A 181 -11.21 2.22 9.30
CA ASP A 181 -12.39 2.23 8.46
C ASP A 181 -12.44 0.95 7.63
N SER A 182 -13.26 -0.01 8.07
CA SER A 182 -13.45 -1.30 7.38
C SER A 182 -14.02 -1.19 5.97
N LYS A 183 -14.29 0.03 5.51
CA LYS A 183 -14.84 0.31 4.19
C LYS A 183 -13.77 0.58 3.12
N ILE A 184 -12.51 0.79 3.51
CA ILE A 184 -11.41 0.94 2.56
C ILE A 184 -10.70 -0.40 2.47
N ASP A 185 -10.79 -1.05 1.30
CA ASP A 185 -10.13 -2.33 1.03
C ASP A 185 -8.76 -2.13 0.37
N ALA A 186 -8.71 -1.30 -0.67
CA ALA A 186 -7.49 -0.89 -1.35
C ALA A 186 -7.70 0.49 -1.99
N PHE A 187 -6.61 1.12 -2.42
CA PHE A 187 -6.62 2.32 -3.24
C PHE A 187 -5.28 2.49 -3.95
N SER A 188 -5.29 3.21 -5.06
CA SER A 188 -4.10 3.53 -5.83
C SER A 188 -3.84 5.02 -5.88
N GLN A 189 -2.57 5.39 -6.00
CA GLN A 189 -2.12 6.77 -6.08
C GLN A 189 -1.00 6.89 -7.10
N ARG A 190 -1.09 7.92 -7.96
CA ARG A 190 0.02 8.34 -8.82
C ARG A 190 0.77 9.49 -8.17
N THR A 191 2.07 9.37 -8.14
CA THR A 191 2.97 10.40 -7.62
C THR A 191 4.06 10.67 -8.64
N LEU A 192 4.41 11.94 -8.84
CA LEU A 192 5.52 12.33 -9.69
C LEU A 192 6.81 12.35 -8.84
N VAL A 193 7.78 11.52 -9.21
CA VAL A 193 9.10 11.41 -8.56
C VAL A 193 10.16 11.59 -9.65
N ASP A 194 11.09 12.52 -9.46
CA ASP A 194 12.22 12.77 -10.39
C ASP A 194 11.82 12.83 -11.87
N ASN A 195 10.69 13.48 -12.19
CA ASN A 195 10.08 13.57 -13.52
C ASN A 195 9.55 12.24 -14.09
N GLY A 196 9.40 11.20 -13.28
CA GLY A 196 8.75 9.94 -13.62
C GLY A 196 7.47 9.70 -12.84
N ASN A 197 6.51 8.99 -13.44
CA ASN A 197 5.31 8.56 -12.74
C ASN A 197 5.61 7.29 -11.94
N VAL A 198 5.26 7.28 -10.67
CA VAL A 198 5.29 6.11 -9.79
C VAL A 198 3.86 5.83 -9.32
N PHE A 199 3.43 4.59 -9.47
CA PHE A 199 2.13 4.13 -8.99
C PHE A 199 2.29 3.33 -7.70
N PHE A 200 1.46 3.66 -6.72
CA PHE A 200 1.37 2.95 -5.46
C PHE A 200 0.00 2.30 -5.38
N ILE A 201 -0.04 1.03 -4.98
CA ILE A 201 -1.26 0.32 -4.59
C ILE A 201 -1.14 0.04 -3.09
N ALA A 202 -2.04 0.63 -2.31
CA ALA A 202 -2.13 0.40 -0.89
C ALA A 202 -3.30 -0.56 -0.61
N VAL A 203 -3.05 -1.62 0.15
CA VAL A 203 -4.02 -2.66 0.47
C VAL A 203 -4.25 -2.69 1.98
N ALA A 204 -5.50 -2.70 2.41
CA ALA A 204 -5.83 -2.78 3.83
C ALA A 204 -5.38 -4.13 4.40
N GLN A 205 -4.56 -4.05 5.44
CA GLN A 205 -4.11 -5.19 6.24
C GLN A 205 -5.26 -5.76 7.07
N GLY A 206 -5.17 -7.05 7.41
CA GLY A 206 -6.11 -7.73 8.27
C GLY A 206 -6.35 -9.18 7.84
N GLU A 207 -7.29 -9.83 8.52
CA GLU A 207 -7.67 -11.22 8.23
C GLU A 207 -8.53 -11.35 6.97
N LYS A 208 -8.01 -10.86 5.82
CA LYS A 208 -8.71 -10.98 4.53
C LYS A 208 -8.24 -12.19 3.74
N PRO A 209 -9.15 -12.86 3.01
CA PRO A 209 -8.77 -13.98 2.17
C PRO A 209 -7.90 -13.54 0.98
N LYS A 210 -6.98 -14.41 0.57
CA LYS A 210 -6.08 -14.17 -0.58
C LYS A 210 -6.82 -13.72 -1.83
N GLY A 211 -7.92 -14.40 -2.16
CA GLY A 211 -8.71 -14.06 -3.35
C GLY A 211 -9.33 -12.66 -3.31
N ARG A 212 -9.62 -12.12 -2.12
CA ARG A 212 -10.07 -10.74 -1.94
C ARG A 212 -8.94 -9.77 -2.21
N ILE A 213 -7.78 -9.97 -1.59
CA ILE A 213 -6.61 -9.10 -1.74
C ILE A 213 -6.11 -9.10 -3.18
N PHE A 214 -6.08 -10.26 -3.86
CA PHE A 214 -5.70 -10.33 -5.27
C PHE A 214 -6.69 -9.58 -6.17
N PHE A 215 -8.00 -9.71 -5.89
CA PHE A 215 -9.01 -8.98 -6.63
C PHE A 215 -8.88 -7.47 -6.42
N ASP A 216 -8.64 -7.03 -5.17
CA ASP A 216 -8.48 -5.63 -4.84
C ASP A 216 -7.24 -5.04 -5.54
N MET A 217 -6.08 -5.73 -5.53
CA MET A 217 -4.89 -5.30 -6.29
C MET A 217 -5.11 -5.25 -7.81
N ALA A 218 -5.78 -6.25 -8.37
CA ALA A 218 -6.09 -6.27 -9.80
C ALA A 218 -7.09 -5.18 -10.19
N HIS A 219 -8.03 -4.84 -9.31
CA HIS A 219 -8.97 -3.75 -9.48
C HIS A 219 -8.25 -2.39 -9.52
N GLU A 220 -7.29 -2.18 -8.61
CA GLU A 220 -6.46 -0.96 -8.62
C GLU A 220 -5.58 -0.87 -9.86
N LEU A 221 -5.04 -2.00 -10.34
CA LEU A 221 -4.37 -2.05 -11.65
C LEU A 221 -5.31 -1.65 -12.79
N GLY A 222 -6.58 -2.05 -12.72
CA GLY A 222 -7.61 -1.60 -13.66
C GLY A 222 -7.76 -0.08 -13.68
N HIS A 223 -7.79 0.56 -12.51
CA HIS A 223 -7.80 2.03 -12.43
C HIS A 223 -6.54 2.66 -13.04
N ILE A 224 -5.38 2.06 -12.82
CA ILE A 224 -4.10 2.55 -13.37
C ILE A 224 -4.12 2.53 -14.90
N LEU A 225 -4.73 1.54 -15.51
CA LEU A 225 -4.69 1.32 -16.95
C LEU A 225 -5.83 2.02 -17.73
N LEU A 226 -7.02 2.10 -17.13
CA LEU A 226 -8.23 2.48 -17.85
C LEU A 226 -8.64 3.94 -17.63
N HIS A 227 -8.20 4.58 -16.55
CA HIS A 227 -8.77 5.85 -16.15
C HIS A 227 -7.75 7.00 -16.18
N PRO A 228 -8.17 8.22 -16.59
CA PRO A 228 -7.28 9.37 -16.62
C PRO A 228 -6.88 9.80 -15.21
N TRP A 229 -5.59 10.10 -15.03
CA TRP A 229 -5.00 10.55 -13.77
C TRP A 229 -4.91 12.07 -13.64
N SER A 230 -5.48 12.81 -14.59
CA SER A 230 -5.49 14.26 -14.61
C SER A 230 -6.73 14.89 -13.95
N GLU A 231 -7.72 14.08 -13.60
CA GLU A 231 -9.00 14.54 -13.07
C GLU A 231 -9.10 14.31 -11.57
N SER A 232 -9.54 15.34 -10.84
CA SER A 232 -9.87 15.19 -9.42
C SER A 232 -11.15 14.37 -9.26
N LEU A 233 -11.10 13.30 -8.47
CA LEU A 233 -12.26 12.46 -8.19
C LEU A 233 -13.43 13.20 -7.54
N ASP A 234 -13.18 14.30 -6.83
CA ASP A 234 -14.21 15.15 -6.25
C ASP A 234 -15.06 15.90 -7.30
N LEU A 235 -14.59 15.93 -8.57
CA LEU A 235 -15.27 16.60 -9.70
C LEU A 235 -16.00 15.63 -10.62
N ILE A 236 -15.83 14.32 -10.45
CA ILE A 236 -16.46 13.28 -11.27
C ILE A 236 -17.91 13.07 -10.84
N SER A 237 -18.81 12.88 -11.79
CA SER A 237 -20.21 12.57 -11.50
C SER A 237 -20.32 11.19 -10.79
N LYS A 238 -21.43 10.97 -10.07
CA LYS A 238 -21.66 9.67 -9.44
C LYS A 238 -21.82 8.54 -10.46
N GLU A 239 -22.37 8.86 -11.60
CA GLU A 239 -22.59 7.97 -12.72
C GLU A 239 -21.23 7.54 -13.32
N ASP A 240 -20.36 8.49 -13.64
CA ASP A 240 -19.02 8.23 -14.17
C ASP A 240 -18.17 7.46 -13.16
N PHE A 241 -18.27 7.82 -11.87
CA PHE A 241 -17.59 7.07 -10.82
C PHE A 241 -18.04 5.61 -10.78
N LYS A 242 -19.35 5.36 -10.81
CA LYS A 242 -19.90 4.00 -10.81
C LYS A 242 -19.47 3.22 -12.06
N MET A 243 -19.37 3.88 -13.19
CA MET A 243 -18.90 3.29 -14.43
C MET A 243 -17.43 2.87 -14.33
N ARG A 244 -16.55 3.77 -13.88
CA ARG A 244 -15.12 3.45 -13.66
C ARG A 244 -14.93 2.27 -12.70
N GLU A 245 -15.72 2.20 -11.64
CA GLU A 245 -15.72 1.05 -10.72
C GLU A 245 -16.13 -0.26 -11.42
N THR A 246 -17.13 -0.18 -12.32
CA THR A 246 -17.57 -1.34 -13.11
C THR A 246 -16.47 -1.79 -14.06
N GLN A 247 -15.83 -0.87 -14.76
CA GLN A 247 -14.72 -1.13 -15.68
C GLN A 247 -13.51 -1.76 -14.95
N ALA A 248 -13.12 -1.22 -13.81
CA ALA A 248 -12.05 -1.78 -12.99
C ALA A 248 -12.37 -3.19 -12.48
N ASN A 249 -13.62 -3.45 -12.09
CA ASN A 249 -14.08 -4.80 -11.71
C ASN A 249 -14.06 -5.77 -12.90
N MET A 250 -14.46 -5.34 -14.10
CA MET A 250 -14.38 -6.13 -15.32
C MET A 250 -12.93 -6.47 -15.65
N PHE A 251 -12.04 -5.50 -15.57
CA PHE A 251 -10.62 -5.70 -15.80
C PHE A 251 -10.03 -6.71 -14.79
N ALA A 252 -10.26 -6.52 -13.50
CA ALA A 252 -9.78 -7.44 -12.45
C ALA A 252 -10.22 -8.88 -12.71
N SER A 253 -11.49 -9.05 -13.09
CA SER A 253 -12.05 -10.34 -13.42
C SER A 253 -11.37 -10.97 -14.66
N ALA A 254 -11.17 -10.21 -15.73
CA ALA A 254 -10.55 -10.68 -16.97
C ALA A 254 -9.04 -10.96 -16.76
N PHE A 255 -8.35 -10.10 -16.00
CA PHE A 255 -6.93 -10.24 -15.71
C PHE A 255 -6.62 -11.46 -14.84
N LEU A 256 -7.41 -11.71 -13.79
CA LEU A 256 -7.21 -12.86 -12.90
C LEU A 256 -7.72 -14.17 -13.49
N LEU A 257 -8.79 -14.13 -14.30
CA LEU A 257 -9.47 -15.29 -14.88
C LEU A 257 -9.54 -15.18 -16.41
N PRO A 258 -8.42 -15.39 -17.12
CA PRO A 258 -8.38 -15.29 -18.58
C PRO A 258 -9.40 -16.21 -19.25
N LYS A 259 -10.13 -15.66 -20.23
CA LYS A 259 -11.30 -16.29 -20.86
C LYS A 259 -11.06 -17.73 -21.31
N GLU A 260 -10.02 -17.96 -22.11
CA GLU A 260 -9.80 -19.26 -22.73
C GLU A 260 -9.48 -20.37 -21.72
N SER A 261 -8.55 -20.09 -20.79
CA SER A 261 -8.14 -21.08 -19.80
C SER A 261 -9.21 -21.32 -18.75
N PHE A 262 -9.89 -20.28 -18.32
CA PHE A 262 -10.96 -20.40 -17.33
C PHE A 262 -12.17 -21.15 -17.90
N LEU A 263 -12.62 -20.82 -19.13
CA LEU A 263 -13.70 -21.57 -19.80
C LEU A 263 -13.34 -23.04 -20.01
N ARG A 264 -12.10 -23.35 -20.38
CA ARG A 264 -11.66 -24.74 -20.56
C ARG A 264 -11.80 -25.54 -19.27
N GLU A 265 -11.45 -24.95 -18.13
CA GLU A 265 -11.61 -25.60 -16.83
C GLU A 265 -13.07 -25.74 -16.43
N LEU A 266 -13.91 -24.73 -16.67
CA LEU A 266 -15.33 -24.76 -16.30
C LEU A 266 -16.16 -25.78 -17.07
N ARG A 267 -15.73 -26.19 -18.28
CA ARG A 267 -16.54 -27.09 -19.16
C ARG A 267 -17.05 -28.35 -18.47
N ALA A 268 -16.28 -28.89 -17.52
CA ALA A 268 -16.64 -30.15 -16.86
C ALA A 268 -17.83 -29.99 -15.90
N TYR A 269 -17.84 -28.91 -15.09
CA TYR A 269 -18.84 -28.75 -14.03
C TYR A 269 -19.19 -27.27 -13.81
N PRO A 270 -19.82 -26.59 -14.80
CA PRO A 270 -20.01 -25.14 -14.77
C PRO A 270 -20.98 -24.65 -13.69
N THR A 271 -21.78 -25.54 -13.09
CA THR A 271 -22.80 -25.21 -12.07
C THR A 271 -22.56 -25.92 -10.73
N ASP A 272 -21.44 -26.62 -10.56
CA ASP A 272 -21.11 -27.30 -9.29
C ASP A 272 -20.29 -26.43 -8.36
N LEU A 273 -20.87 -25.97 -7.26
CA LEU A 273 -20.19 -25.14 -6.25
C LEU A 273 -18.97 -25.83 -5.60
N ASN A 274 -18.96 -27.16 -5.51
CA ASN A 274 -17.79 -27.86 -4.97
C ASN A 274 -16.62 -27.81 -5.96
N TYR A 275 -16.92 -27.78 -7.23
CA TYR A 275 -15.90 -27.58 -8.25
C TYR A 275 -15.29 -26.16 -8.19
N TYR A 276 -16.13 -25.14 -8.03
CA TYR A 276 -15.62 -23.77 -7.79
C TYR A 276 -14.77 -23.67 -6.51
N ARG A 277 -15.10 -24.43 -5.48
CA ARG A 277 -14.27 -24.51 -4.28
C ARG A 277 -12.87 -25.08 -4.57
N MET A 278 -12.75 -26.04 -5.48
CA MET A 278 -11.45 -26.55 -5.94
C MET A 278 -10.71 -25.50 -6.80
N LEU A 279 -11.41 -24.86 -7.74
CA LEU A 279 -10.85 -23.83 -8.59
C LEU A 279 -10.36 -22.61 -7.81
N LYS A 280 -11.04 -22.25 -6.72
CA LYS A 280 -10.63 -21.16 -5.80
C LYS A 280 -9.18 -21.28 -5.34
N LYS A 281 -8.75 -22.49 -4.96
CA LYS A 281 -7.38 -22.75 -4.50
C LYS A 281 -6.35 -22.57 -5.61
N ARG A 282 -6.75 -22.83 -6.85
CA ARG A 282 -5.89 -22.73 -8.03
C ARG A 282 -5.79 -21.30 -8.55
N TRP A 283 -6.94 -20.62 -8.68
CA TRP A 283 -7.04 -19.31 -9.30
C TRP A 283 -6.82 -18.13 -8.35
N ASN A 284 -6.73 -18.39 -7.04
CA ASN A 284 -6.65 -17.36 -6.02
C ASN A 284 -7.80 -16.32 -6.14
N CYS A 285 -8.98 -16.77 -6.50
CA CYS A 285 -10.19 -15.95 -6.68
C CYS A 285 -11.32 -16.48 -5.82
N SER A 286 -12.24 -15.61 -5.39
CA SER A 286 -13.40 -16.04 -4.64
C SER A 286 -14.37 -16.85 -5.51
N ILE A 287 -15.13 -17.73 -4.88
CA ILE A 287 -16.18 -18.50 -5.57
C ILE A 287 -17.18 -17.57 -6.25
N GLN A 288 -17.56 -16.49 -5.58
CA GLN A 288 -18.49 -15.50 -6.12
C GLN A 288 -17.92 -14.79 -7.35
N ALA A 289 -16.64 -14.39 -7.32
CA ALA A 289 -15.98 -13.77 -8.48
C ALA A 289 -15.93 -14.73 -9.67
N MET A 290 -15.63 -16.01 -9.44
CA MET A 290 -15.60 -17.02 -10.49
C MET A 290 -17.00 -17.32 -11.06
N ILE A 291 -18.06 -17.35 -10.25
CA ILE A 291 -19.45 -17.51 -10.71
C ILE A 291 -19.86 -16.30 -11.55
N TYR A 292 -19.53 -15.09 -11.09
CA TYR A 292 -19.78 -13.87 -11.86
C TYR A 292 -19.06 -13.90 -13.22
N ARG A 293 -17.77 -14.29 -13.21
CA ARG A 293 -16.98 -14.45 -14.44
C ARG A 293 -17.55 -15.50 -15.39
N ALA A 294 -18.00 -16.64 -14.86
CA ALA A 294 -18.64 -17.69 -15.66
C ALA A 294 -19.92 -17.18 -16.35
N HIS A 295 -20.68 -16.34 -15.66
CA HIS A 295 -21.87 -15.69 -16.23
C HIS A 295 -21.50 -14.65 -17.30
N GLN A 296 -20.52 -13.77 -17.04
CA GLN A 296 -20.02 -12.82 -18.03
C GLN A 296 -19.53 -13.48 -19.32
N LEU A 297 -18.92 -14.66 -19.20
CA LEU A 297 -18.42 -15.44 -20.33
C LEU A 297 -19.47 -16.35 -20.96
N GLU A 298 -20.75 -16.21 -20.59
CA GLU A 298 -21.87 -17.02 -21.08
C GLU A 298 -21.68 -18.54 -20.86
N ALA A 299 -20.79 -18.94 -19.94
CA ALA A 299 -20.60 -20.36 -19.57
C ALA A 299 -21.76 -20.90 -18.74
N ILE A 300 -22.51 -20.03 -18.09
CA ILE A 300 -23.74 -20.30 -17.36
C ILE A 300 -24.82 -19.28 -17.74
N THR A 301 -26.06 -19.69 -17.73
CA THR A 301 -27.20 -18.82 -18.02
C THR A 301 -27.59 -17.96 -16.83
N ASP A 302 -28.40 -16.91 -17.03
CA ASP A 302 -28.94 -16.06 -15.96
C ASP A 302 -29.62 -16.87 -14.86
N ASN A 303 -30.43 -17.85 -15.22
CA ASN A 303 -31.13 -18.71 -14.27
C ASN A 303 -30.13 -19.54 -13.43
N GLN A 304 -29.10 -20.08 -14.07
CA GLN A 304 -28.04 -20.83 -13.39
C GLN A 304 -27.23 -19.91 -12.45
N TYR A 305 -26.85 -18.71 -12.92
CA TYR A 305 -26.20 -17.71 -12.10
C TYR A 305 -27.00 -17.37 -10.85
N GLN A 306 -28.27 -17.00 -11.01
CA GLN A 306 -29.14 -16.68 -9.88
C GLN A 306 -29.35 -17.88 -8.94
N TYR A 307 -29.45 -19.08 -9.48
CA TYR A 307 -29.55 -20.30 -8.68
C TYR A 307 -28.29 -20.50 -7.83
N MET A 308 -27.11 -20.42 -8.44
CA MET A 308 -25.83 -20.57 -7.74
C MET A 308 -25.64 -19.50 -6.68
N MET A 309 -25.96 -18.23 -6.97
CA MET A 309 -25.86 -17.14 -6.01
C MET A 309 -26.82 -17.29 -4.82
N ARG A 310 -28.00 -17.88 -5.04
CA ARG A 310 -28.91 -18.28 -3.95
C ARG A 310 -28.31 -19.40 -3.09
N GLN A 311 -27.65 -20.40 -3.71
CA GLN A 311 -26.95 -21.46 -2.96
C GLN A 311 -25.78 -20.91 -2.14
N VAL A 312 -24.97 -20.00 -2.70
CA VAL A 312 -23.91 -19.27 -2.00
C VAL A 312 -24.48 -18.56 -0.77
N SER A 313 -25.59 -17.83 -0.94
CA SER A 313 -26.28 -17.14 0.17
C SER A 313 -26.79 -18.10 1.24
N LYS A 314 -27.46 -19.21 0.82
CA LYS A 314 -28.00 -20.23 1.73
C LYS A 314 -26.91 -20.91 2.56
N LYS A 315 -25.71 -21.08 1.99
CA LYS A 315 -24.54 -21.66 2.68
C LYS A 315 -23.79 -20.65 3.55
N GLY A 316 -24.18 -19.38 3.58
CA GLY A 316 -23.46 -18.32 4.31
C GLY A 316 -22.15 -17.88 3.63
N TRP A 317 -21.89 -18.31 2.39
CA TRP A 317 -20.63 -18.04 1.69
C TRP A 317 -20.51 -16.63 1.12
N ARG A 318 -21.51 -15.77 1.34
CA ARG A 318 -21.39 -14.36 0.93
C ARG A 318 -20.35 -13.58 1.72
N THR A 319 -20.17 -13.95 2.95
CA THR A 319 -19.23 -13.28 3.88
C THR A 319 -18.02 -14.14 4.21
N ASN A 320 -18.24 -15.46 4.33
CA ASN A 320 -17.20 -16.43 4.67
C ASN A 320 -17.25 -17.60 3.71
N GLU A 321 -16.43 -17.59 2.70
CA GLU A 321 -16.31 -18.69 1.77
C GLU A 321 -15.54 -19.87 2.39
N PRO A 322 -15.82 -21.12 1.97
CA PRO A 322 -15.04 -22.25 2.46
C PRO A 322 -13.57 -22.14 2.04
N ASP A 323 -12.69 -22.67 2.87
CA ASP A 323 -11.24 -22.67 2.65
C ASP A 323 -10.60 -21.27 2.58
N ASP A 324 -11.29 -20.23 3.05
CA ASP A 324 -10.68 -18.93 3.26
C ASP A 324 -9.64 -19.03 4.36
N THR A 325 -8.44 -18.59 4.05
CA THR A 325 -7.36 -18.41 5.01
C THR A 325 -6.92 -16.95 4.98
N PRO A 326 -6.61 -16.35 6.12
CA PRO A 326 -6.01 -15.03 6.15
C PRO A 326 -4.77 -14.98 5.26
N TYR A 327 -4.66 -13.92 4.49
CA TYR A 327 -3.50 -13.65 3.66
C TYR A 327 -2.90 -12.30 4.06
N TYR A 328 -1.63 -12.31 4.29
CA TYR A 328 -0.84 -11.12 4.55
C TYR A 328 0.05 -10.87 3.34
N LEU A 329 0.31 -9.60 3.05
CA LEU A 329 1.27 -9.24 2.02
C LEU A 329 2.63 -9.86 2.36
N ASP A 330 3.32 -10.34 1.34
CA ASP A 330 4.70 -10.79 1.45
C ASP A 330 5.63 -9.60 1.73
N GLU A 331 6.90 -9.88 2.07
CA GLU A 331 7.93 -8.85 2.12
C GLU A 331 7.96 -8.11 0.79
N ASN A 332 7.88 -6.79 0.86
CA ASN A 332 7.78 -5.94 -0.32
C ASN A 332 9.14 -5.42 -0.77
N ILE A 333 9.13 -4.67 -1.86
CA ILE A 333 10.31 -4.07 -2.47
C ILE A 333 11.11 -3.17 -1.51
N PHE A 334 10.46 -2.54 -0.52
CA PHE A 334 11.15 -1.70 0.46
C PHE A 334 11.99 -2.52 1.43
N GLN A 335 11.49 -3.68 1.87
CA GLN A 335 12.27 -4.57 2.73
C GLN A 335 13.52 -5.03 2.00
N GLY A 336 13.39 -5.49 0.75
CA GLY A 336 14.53 -5.91 -0.06
C GLY A 336 15.55 -4.78 -0.27
N ALA A 337 15.08 -3.57 -0.56
CA ALA A 337 15.95 -2.40 -0.73
C ALA A 337 16.75 -2.07 0.55
N ILE A 338 16.09 -2.10 1.70
CA ILE A 338 16.72 -1.80 2.99
C ILE A 338 17.69 -2.91 3.39
N ASP A 339 17.32 -4.18 3.19
CA ASP A 339 18.21 -5.31 3.46
C ASP A 339 19.52 -5.21 2.65
N VAL A 340 19.41 -4.95 1.36
CA VAL A 340 20.60 -4.76 0.50
C VAL A 340 21.47 -3.59 0.98
N LEU A 341 20.89 -2.47 1.37
CA LEU A 341 21.63 -1.30 1.86
C LEU A 341 22.33 -1.58 3.19
N PHE A 342 21.70 -2.34 4.09
CA PHE A 342 22.29 -2.72 5.38
C PHE A 342 23.37 -3.79 5.23
N GLU A 343 23.13 -4.83 4.45
CA GLU A 343 24.08 -5.90 4.19
C GLU A 343 25.35 -5.39 3.47
N ALA A 344 25.19 -4.48 2.52
CA ALA A 344 26.31 -3.84 1.84
C ALA A 344 27.04 -2.79 2.69
N GLY A 345 26.55 -2.48 3.89
CA GLY A 345 27.13 -1.49 4.80
C GLY A 345 27.01 -0.04 4.33
N TYR A 346 26.16 0.25 3.35
CA TYR A 346 25.93 1.61 2.88
C TYR A 346 25.16 2.44 3.92
N LEU A 347 24.19 1.85 4.57
CA LEU A 347 23.39 2.48 5.62
C LEU A 347 23.30 1.55 6.83
N THR A 348 22.92 2.12 7.95
CA THR A 348 22.49 1.43 9.18
C THR A 348 21.12 1.96 9.55
N PRO A 349 20.35 1.30 10.43
CA PRO A 349 19.06 1.84 10.93
C PRO A 349 19.17 3.30 11.35
N THR A 350 20.16 3.64 12.18
CA THR A 350 20.40 5.01 12.65
C THR A 350 20.69 6.00 11.52
N THR A 351 21.50 5.62 10.54
CA THR A 351 21.85 6.52 9.43
C THR A 351 20.68 6.68 8.47
N LEU A 352 19.89 5.65 8.23
CA LEU A 352 18.68 5.71 7.42
C LEU A 352 17.61 6.62 8.06
N LEU A 353 17.36 6.48 9.37
CA LEU A 353 16.42 7.37 10.10
C LEU A 353 16.88 8.82 10.07
N ARG A 354 18.20 9.07 10.19
CA ARG A 354 18.78 10.41 10.07
C ARG A 354 18.61 10.96 8.65
N LEU A 355 18.77 10.12 7.64
CA LEU A 355 18.56 10.48 6.23
C LEU A 355 17.10 10.87 5.99
N PHE A 356 16.14 10.06 6.40
CA PHE A 356 14.72 10.35 6.33
C PHE A 356 14.38 11.68 7.02
N LYS A 357 14.91 11.90 8.23
CA LYS A 357 14.73 13.15 8.97
C LYS A 357 15.30 14.36 8.23
N LYS A 358 16.46 14.23 7.58
CA LYS A 358 17.08 15.30 6.77
C LYS A 358 16.15 15.76 5.64
N TYR A 359 15.41 14.85 5.05
CA TYR A 359 14.44 15.12 3.99
C TYR A 359 13.00 15.33 4.51
N GLY A 360 12.82 15.61 5.79
CA GLY A 360 11.52 16.00 6.39
C GLY A 360 10.60 14.85 6.78
N VAL A 361 11.03 13.59 6.65
CA VAL A 361 10.32 12.43 7.20
C VAL A 361 10.76 12.22 8.64
N THR A 362 10.06 12.85 9.58
CA THR A 362 10.34 12.76 11.01
C THR A 362 9.23 12.01 11.71
N LEU A 363 9.30 10.70 11.61
CA LEU A 363 8.37 9.74 12.20
C LEU A 363 9.11 8.84 13.19
N TYR A 364 8.39 8.14 14.05
CA TYR A 364 8.99 7.07 14.84
C TYR A 364 9.32 5.87 13.96
N PRO A 365 10.36 5.06 14.29
CA PRO A 365 10.74 3.88 13.52
C PRO A 365 9.56 2.94 13.25
N SER A 366 8.71 2.69 14.24
CA SER A 366 7.53 1.85 14.11
C SER A 366 6.50 2.37 13.09
N ASP A 367 6.33 3.70 12.97
CA ASP A 367 5.46 4.28 11.95
C ASP A 367 6.06 4.12 10.54
N ILE A 368 7.39 4.24 10.41
CA ILE A 368 8.10 4.02 9.14
C ILE A 368 8.00 2.56 8.73
N GLU A 369 8.24 1.63 9.66
CA GLU A 369 8.10 0.19 9.44
C GLU A 369 6.69 -0.17 8.99
N ALA A 370 5.67 0.40 9.64
CA ALA A 370 4.27 0.19 9.27
C ALA A 370 3.95 0.76 7.88
N LEU A 371 4.43 1.97 7.54
CA LEU A 371 4.18 2.62 6.25
C LEU A 371 4.86 1.90 5.08
N LEU A 372 6.09 1.44 5.27
CA LEU A 372 6.86 0.72 4.26
C LEU A 372 6.60 -0.79 4.29
N HIS A 373 5.74 -1.26 5.19
CA HIS A 373 5.46 -2.68 5.40
C HIS A 373 6.74 -3.51 5.61
N LEU A 374 7.59 -3.03 6.52
CA LEU A 374 8.83 -3.71 6.89
C LEU A 374 8.58 -4.75 8.00
N ARG A 375 9.51 -5.67 8.14
CA ARG A 375 9.56 -6.56 9.30
C ARG A 375 9.70 -5.74 10.58
N GLU A 376 9.06 -6.19 11.64
CA GLU A 376 9.18 -5.58 12.97
C GLU A 376 10.65 -5.50 13.39
N ASP A 377 11.03 -4.39 14.03
CA ASP A 377 12.39 -4.13 14.49
C ASP A 377 13.48 -3.98 13.38
N THR A 378 13.11 -3.86 12.10
CA THR A 378 14.06 -3.59 10.99
C THR A 378 14.84 -2.29 11.22
N LEU A 379 14.18 -1.27 11.77
CA LEU A 379 14.76 0.06 12.02
C LEU A 379 15.15 0.28 13.48
N LYS A 380 15.16 -0.77 14.28
CA LYS A 380 15.59 -0.69 15.66
C LYS A 380 17.09 -0.44 15.75
N GLU A 381 17.46 0.61 16.45
CA GLU A 381 18.85 0.87 16.75
C GLU A 381 19.41 -0.27 17.61
N GLU A 382 20.44 -0.94 17.15
CA GLU A 382 21.25 -1.76 18.04
C GLU A 382 21.86 -0.82 19.08
N THR A 383 21.35 -0.84 20.28
CA THR A 383 22.00 -0.25 21.43
C THR A 383 23.32 -1.00 21.65
N ALA A 384 24.36 -0.59 20.95
CA ALA A 384 25.71 -0.96 21.35
C ALA A 384 25.87 -0.51 22.79
N LEU A 385 25.81 -1.47 23.72
CA LEU A 385 26.15 -1.19 25.10
C LEU A 385 27.49 -0.46 25.07
N PRO A 386 27.60 0.73 25.64
CA PRO A 386 28.89 1.44 25.68
C PRO A 386 29.88 0.48 26.31
N ARG A 387 30.93 0.12 25.58
CA ARG A 387 32.03 -0.70 26.15
C ARG A 387 32.74 0.14 27.21
N ILE A 388 32.16 0.17 28.39
CA ILE A 388 32.74 0.85 29.57
C ILE A 388 33.91 0.04 30.09
N ILE A 389 34.01 -1.25 29.71
CA ILE A 389 35.07 -2.17 30.18
C ILE A 389 35.87 -2.61 28.94
N GLN A 390 37.16 -2.22 28.92
CA GLN A 390 38.14 -2.76 28.01
C GLN A 390 38.88 -3.92 28.68
N LEU A 391 39.08 -5.02 27.97
CA LEU A 391 39.95 -6.09 28.44
C LEU A 391 41.39 -5.53 28.58
N LYS A 392 41.97 -5.64 29.76
CA LYS A 392 43.39 -5.41 29.93
C LYS A 392 44.14 -6.44 29.10
N GLN A 393 45.05 -5.97 28.26
CA GLN A 393 46.03 -6.89 27.67
C GLN A 393 46.81 -7.57 28.78
N PRO A 394 47.05 -8.89 28.72
CA PRO A 394 47.90 -9.56 29.71
C PRO A 394 49.27 -8.91 29.65
N MET A 395 49.79 -8.53 30.81
CA MET A 395 51.17 -8.09 30.91
C MET A 395 52.07 -9.25 30.55
N THR A 396 52.86 -9.13 29.49
CA THR A 396 53.93 -10.03 29.22
C THR A 396 54.97 -9.83 30.31
N GLU A 397 55.22 -10.85 31.13
CA GLU A 397 56.36 -10.89 32.05
C GLU A 397 57.63 -10.84 31.21
N GLU A 398 58.32 -9.72 31.18
CA GLU A 398 59.74 -9.62 30.78
C GLU A 398 60.52 -10.44 31.78
N THR A 399 60.97 -11.64 31.37
CA THR A 399 61.99 -12.40 32.07
C THR A 399 63.29 -11.63 32.00
N ASN A 400 63.69 -10.98 33.08
CA ASN A 400 65.05 -10.50 33.33
C ASN A 400 65.95 -11.75 33.44
N ALA A 401 66.65 -12.08 32.34
CA ALA A 401 67.80 -12.96 32.41
C ALA A 401 69.01 -12.08 32.83
N GLU A 402 69.34 -12.13 34.09
CA GLU A 402 70.63 -11.65 34.59
C GLU A 402 71.74 -12.52 34.00
N THR A 403 72.60 -11.87 33.27
CA THR A 403 73.90 -12.45 32.85
C THR A 403 74.84 -12.40 34.05
N GLU A 404 75.04 -13.57 34.69
CA GLU A 404 76.23 -13.76 35.51
C GLU A 404 77.43 -13.98 34.63
N SER A 405 78.38 -13.09 34.75
CA SER A 405 79.75 -13.20 34.25
C SER A 405 80.53 -14.03 35.26
N GLU A 406 81.05 -15.17 34.84
CA GLU A 406 82.15 -15.84 35.55
C GLU A 406 83.46 -15.63 34.78
N ASP A 407 84.35 -14.95 35.47
CA ASP A 407 85.83 -15.01 35.24
C ASP A 407 86.35 -16.42 35.56
N GLN A 408 87.01 -17.02 34.61
CA GLN A 408 88.34 -17.64 34.79
C GLN A 408 88.90 -18.17 33.46
#